data_0c9c2bb38cf3390e667cca5e63992076
#
_entry.id   0c9c2bb38cf3390e667cca5e63992076
#
_cell.length_a   1.000
_cell.length_b   1.000
_cell.length_c   1.000
_cell.angle_alpha   90.00
_cell.angle_beta   90.00
_cell.angle_gamma   90.00
#
_symmetry.space_group_name_H-M   'P 1'
#
loop_
_entity.id
_entity.type
_entity.pdbx_description
1 polymer ?
#
loop_
_entity_poly.entity_id
_entity_poly.type
_entity_poly.pdbx_seq_one_letter_code
_entity_poly.pdbx_strand_id
1 'polypeptide(L)'
;MPDQPTTWHSQAKVDEYLARVGGLPGRIAGEGVLVDILPNAPASVLDLGCGDGRLAGLVLAARDTVRSVVAVDRSEPMLTAARARFAGDERVTVRQYDLALPITELGSFDLIVSGFAIHHLEHARKRELFVEAARILRPGGLFANLEVIQCASESLQRRFYDEIGRPDGDPEDRLAAIEPQLVWMREAGLRNVDCVWRWRGFALLAGEAPA
;
A
#
# COMPACT_ATOMS: atom_id res chain seq x y z
N MET A 1 8.46 23.75 10.67
CA MET A 1 8.79 24.07 9.27
C MET A 1 7.50 24.03 8.49
N PRO A 2 7.17 25.02 7.64
CA PRO A 2 5.97 24.90 6.81
C PRO A 2 6.13 23.71 5.88
N ASP A 3 5.06 22.93 5.83
CA ASP A 3 4.88 21.75 5.00
C ASP A 3 5.23 22.10 3.54
N GLN A 4 6.32 21.55 3.03
CA GLN A 4 6.60 21.70 1.59
C GLN A 4 5.48 20.94 0.86
N PRO A 5 4.79 21.57 -0.11
CA PRO A 5 3.72 20.89 -0.83
C PRO A 5 4.30 19.64 -1.47
N THR A 6 3.82 18.49 -1.04
CA THR A 6 4.23 17.20 -1.61
C THR A 6 3.92 17.22 -3.10
N THR A 7 4.82 16.66 -3.89
CA THR A 7 4.70 16.64 -5.36
C THR A 7 3.41 15.94 -5.85
N TRP A 8 2.77 15.13 -4.99
CA TRP A 8 1.53 14.39 -5.25
C TRP A 8 0.24 15.21 -5.30
N HIS A 9 0.31 16.54 -5.02
CA HIS A 9 -0.80 17.48 -5.23
C HIS A 9 -0.90 18.02 -6.66
N SER A 10 0.07 17.70 -7.54
CA SER A 10 0.07 18.13 -8.94
C SER A 10 -0.61 17.10 -9.83
N GLN A 11 -1.67 17.52 -10.57
CA GLN A 11 -2.36 16.68 -11.54
C GLN A 11 -1.38 16.13 -12.60
N ALA A 12 -0.50 16.99 -13.14
CA ALA A 12 0.47 16.57 -14.15
C ALA A 12 1.39 15.44 -13.67
N LYS A 13 1.83 15.50 -12.42
CA LYS A 13 2.67 14.44 -11.83
C LYS A 13 1.90 13.14 -11.62
N VAL A 14 0.64 13.24 -11.22
CA VAL A 14 -0.25 12.07 -11.09
C VAL A 14 -0.47 11.42 -12.46
N ASP A 15 -0.74 12.20 -13.50
CA ASP A 15 -0.95 11.69 -14.85
C ASP A 15 0.31 11.00 -15.40
N GLU A 16 1.49 11.61 -15.21
CA GLU A 16 2.79 11.00 -15.56
C GLU A 16 3.01 9.67 -14.82
N TYR A 17 2.75 9.65 -13.52
CA TYR A 17 2.87 8.44 -12.70
C TYR A 17 1.95 7.34 -13.21
N LEU A 18 0.65 7.62 -13.38
CA LEU A 18 -0.34 6.63 -13.80
C LEU A 18 -0.05 6.07 -15.21
N ALA A 19 0.42 6.91 -16.12
CA ALA A 19 0.82 6.47 -17.46
C ALA A 19 2.00 5.49 -17.43
N ARG A 20 2.93 5.65 -16.48
CA ARG A 20 4.13 4.83 -16.36
C ARG A 20 3.92 3.54 -15.57
N VAL A 21 3.29 3.64 -14.39
CA VAL A 21 3.33 2.52 -13.41
C VAL A 21 2.41 1.37 -13.76
N GLY A 22 1.33 1.62 -14.52
CA GLY A 22 0.34 0.60 -14.87
C GLY A 22 0.90 -0.57 -15.68
N GLY A 23 1.99 -0.36 -16.42
CA GLY A 23 2.62 -1.35 -17.29
C GLY A 23 3.92 -1.97 -16.74
N LEU A 24 4.35 -1.65 -15.53
CA LEU A 24 5.58 -2.21 -14.96
C LEU A 24 5.42 -3.72 -14.66
N PRO A 25 6.20 -4.62 -15.32
CA PRO A 25 6.04 -6.07 -15.15
C PRO A 25 6.22 -6.52 -13.69
N GLY A 26 7.19 -5.94 -12.96
CA GLY A 26 7.40 -6.25 -11.55
C GLY A 26 6.19 -5.87 -10.67
N ARG A 27 5.53 -4.73 -10.94
CA ARG A 27 4.31 -4.34 -10.24
C ARG A 27 3.17 -5.33 -10.52
N ILE A 28 2.93 -5.65 -11.79
CA ILE A 28 1.87 -6.59 -12.20
C ILE A 28 2.08 -7.96 -11.54
N ALA A 29 3.33 -8.47 -11.51
CA ALA A 29 3.66 -9.73 -10.86
C ALA A 29 3.38 -9.69 -9.35
N GLY A 30 3.79 -8.62 -8.64
CA GLY A 30 3.54 -8.45 -7.22
C GLY A 30 2.04 -8.32 -6.90
N GLU A 31 1.28 -7.59 -7.72
CA GLU A 31 -0.18 -7.49 -7.60
C GLU A 31 -0.86 -8.85 -7.80
N GLY A 32 -0.36 -9.68 -8.73
CA GLY A 32 -0.84 -11.05 -8.92
C GLY A 32 -0.65 -11.91 -7.67
N VAL A 33 0.55 -11.89 -7.09
CA VAL A 33 0.83 -12.62 -5.83
C VAL A 33 -0.02 -12.09 -4.67
N LEU A 34 -0.23 -10.76 -4.60
CA LEU A 34 -1.12 -10.18 -3.59
C LEU A 34 -2.53 -10.76 -3.71
N VAL A 35 -3.08 -10.86 -4.92
CA VAL A 35 -4.41 -11.45 -5.16
C VAL A 35 -4.45 -12.93 -4.75
N ASP A 36 -3.37 -13.68 -4.97
CA ASP A 36 -3.28 -15.10 -4.60
C ASP A 36 -3.32 -15.33 -3.09
N ILE A 37 -2.74 -14.43 -2.29
CA ILE A 37 -2.69 -14.55 -0.82
C ILE A 37 -3.91 -13.95 -0.10
N LEU A 38 -4.84 -13.30 -0.80
CA LEU A 38 -6.03 -12.72 -0.18
C LEU A 38 -6.85 -13.76 0.58
N PRO A 39 -7.41 -13.45 1.76
CA PRO A 39 -8.36 -14.32 2.44
C PRO A 39 -9.49 -14.76 1.50
N ASN A 40 -10.02 -15.97 1.73
CA ASN A 40 -11.07 -16.52 0.88
C ASN A 40 -12.37 -15.70 0.91
N ALA A 41 -12.72 -15.11 2.05
CA ALA A 41 -14.00 -14.45 2.25
C ALA A 41 -13.89 -13.14 3.08
N PRO A 42 -13.04 -12.15 2.68
CA PRO A 42 -13.02 -10.86 3.35
C PRO A 42 -14.32 -10.10 3.04
N ALA A 43 -14.98 -9.56 4.05
CA ALA A 43 -16.18 -8.74 3.88
C ALA A 43 -15.86 -7.23 3.90
N SER A 44 -14.85 -6.82 4.66
CA SER A 44 -14.44 -5.42 4.84
C SER A 44 -12.96 -5.22 4.53
N VAL A 45 -12.65 -4.21 3.72
CA VAL A 45 -11.31 -3.93 3.19
C VAL A 45 -10.92 -2.48 3.45
N LEU A 46 -9.67 -2.25 3.86
CA LEU A 46 -9.03 -0.94 3.90
C LEU A 46 -7.88 -0.91 2.89
N ASP A 47 -7.88 0.08 1.99
CA ASP A 47 -6.79 0.35 1.04
C ASP A 47 -6.06 1.63 1.47
N LEU A 48 -4.83 1.47 2.00
CA LEU A 48 -3.99 2.53 2.55
C LEU A 48 -3.10 3.14 1.46
N GLY A 49 -3.29 4.42 1.17
CA GLY A 49 -2.63 5.10 0.06
C GLY A 49 -3.12 4.55 -1.28
N CYS A 50 -4.43 4.54 -1.45
CA CYS A 50 -5.11 3.82 -2.54
C CYS A 50 -4.78 4.36 -3.94
N GLY A 51 -4.21 5.57 -4.05
CA GLY A 51 -3.96 6.22 -5.33
C GLY A 51 -5.24 6.32 -6.16
N ASP A 52 -5.19 5.82 -7.39
CA ASP A 52 -6.34 5.75 -8.31
C ASP A 52 -7.33 4.60 -8.01
N GLY A 53 -7.17 3.91 -6.88
CA GLY A 53 -8.01 2.78 -6.45
C GLY A 53 -7.69 1.45 -7.15
N ARG A 54 -6.52 1.33 -7.79
CA ARG A 54 -6.15 0.13 -8.54
C ARG A 54 -6.18 -1.13 -7.67
N LEU A 55 -5.59 -1.07 -6.47
CA LEU A 55 -5.47 -2.25 -5.61
C LEU A 55 -6.83 -2.67 -5.05
N ALA A 56 -7.64 -1.72 -4.57
CA ALA A 56 -9.03 -1.97 -4.19
C ALA A 56 -9.83 -2.62 -5.33
N GLY A 57 -9.63 -2.16 -6.58
CA GLY A 57 -10.28 -2.74 -7.76
C GLY A 57 -9.88 -4.20 -8.00
N LEU A 58 -8.60 -4.56 -7.81
CA LEU A 58 -8.13 -5.95 -7.91
C LEU A 58 -8.76 -6.85 -6.82
N VAL A 59 -8.85 -6.35 -5.59
CA VAL A 59 -9.48 -7.07 -4.48
C VAL A 59 -10.96 -7.33 -4.77
N LEU A 60 -11.70 -6.30 -5.22
CA LEU A 60 -13.12 -6.41 -5.57
C LEU A 60 -13.37 -7.40 -6.72
N ALA A 61 -12.47 -7.43 -7.71
CA ALA A 61 -12.56 -8.36 -8.84
C ALA A 61 -12.25 -9.82 -8.42
N ALA A 62 -11.39 -10.00 -7.41
CA ALA A 62 -10.94 -11.33 -6.98
C ALA A 62 -11.82 -11.96 -5.89
N ARG A 63 -12.63 -11.17 -5.16
CA ARG A 63 -13.39 -11.63 -3.98
C ARG A 63 -14.82 -11.08 -3.96
N ASP A 64 -15.78 -11.89 -4.36
CA ASP A 64 -17.22 -11.55 -4.37
C ASP A 64 -17.81 -11.32 -2.97
N THR A 65 -17.11 -11.75 -1.93
CA THR A 65 -17.53 -11.60 -0.54
C THR A 65 -17.36 -10.19 -0.01
N VAL A 66 -16.58 -9.33 -0.68
CA VAL A 66 -16.35 -7.95 -0.25
C VAL A 66 -17.63 -7.15 -0.29
N ARG A 67 -18.02 -6.59 0.87
CA ARG A 67 -19.23 -5.77 1.07
C ARG A 67 -18.91 -4.30 1.29
N SER A 68 -17.70 -4.00 1.80
CA SER A 68 -17.27 -2.62 2.02
C SER A 68 -15.78 -2.46 1.78
N VAL A 69 -15.42 -1.37 1.13
CA VAL A 69 -14.04 -0.91 0.93
C VAL A 69 -13.94 0.53 1.39
N VAL A 70 -12.99 0.81 2.27
CA VAL A 70 -12.55 2.17 2.58
C VAL A 70 -11.22 2.38 1.89
N ALA A 71 -11.17 3.27 0.90
CA ALA A 71 -9.99 3.62 0.14
C ALA A 71 -9.51 5.02 0.52
N VAL A 72 -8.30 5.13 1.03
CA VAL A 72 -7.79 6.41 1.56
C VAL A 72 -6.48 6.82 0.90
N ASP A 73 -6.37 8.10 0.57
CA ASP A 73 -5.15 8.73 0.06
C ASP A 73 -5.11 10.21 0.46
N ARG A 74 -3.92 10.81 0.49
CA ARG A 74 -3.77 12.25 0.75
C ARG A 74 -3.93 13.11 -0.51
N SER A 75 -3.71 12.53 -1.69
CA SER A 75 -3.66 13.22 -2.98
C SER A 75 -5.06 13.36 -3.58
N GLU A 76 -5.62 14.57 -3.61
CA GLU A 76 -6.93 14.82 -4.22
C GLU A 76 -6.99 14.49 -5.71
N PRO A 77 -5.94 14.72 -6.54
CA PRO A 77 -5.92 14.25 -7.91
C PRO A 77 -6.04 12.71 -8.04
N MET A 78 -5.36 11.94 -7.17
CA MET A 78 -5.50 10.48 -7.11
C MET A 78 -6.92 10.08 -6.69
N LEU A 79 -7.47 10.71 -5.66
CA LEU A 79 -8.83 10.42 -5.18
C LEU A 79 -9.90 10.73 -6.23
N THR A 80 -9.68 11.75 -7.07
CA THR A 80 -10.57 12.05 -8.21
C THR A 80 -10.58 10.87 -9.20
N ALA A 81 -9.43 10.30 -9.52
CA ALA A 81 -9.34 9.12 -10.36
C ALA A 81 -9.98 7.88 -9.70
N ALA A 82 -9.76 7.68 -8.39
CA ALA A 82 -10.38 6.60 -7.63
C ALA A 82 -11.92 6.72 -7.60
N ARG A 83 -12.47 7.92 -7.35
CA ARG A 83 -13.92 8.14 -7.39
C ARG A 83 -14.50 7.88 -8.79
N ALA A 84 -13.79 8.26 -9.85
CA ALA A 84 -14.20 7.95 -11.21
C ALA A 84 -14.19 6.43 -11.49
N ARG A 85 -13.17 5.72 -11.00
CA ARG A 85 -13.06 4.25 -11.12
C ARG A 85 -14.23 3.52 -10.47
N PHE A 86 -14.67 3.97 -9.29
CA PHE A 86 -15.71 3.32 -8.50
C PHE A 86 -17.07 4.02 -8.61
N ALA A 87 -17.28 4.84 -9.64
CA ALA A 87 -18.55 5.52 -9.84
C ALA A 87 -19.70 4.50 -9.95
N GLY A 88 -20.67 4.58 -9.02
CA GLY A 88 -21.80 3.66 -8.96
C GLY A 88 -21.57 2.36 -8.19
N ASP A 89 -20.40 2.10 -7.64
CA ASP A 89 -20.16 0.98 -6.72
C ASP A 89 -20.33 1.43 -5.26
N GLU A 90 -21.52 1.20 -4.71
CA GLU A 90 -21.91 1.62 -3.34
C GLU A 90 -21.07 0.93 -2.23
N ARG A 91 -20.31 -0.12 -2.58
CA ARG A 91 -19.42 -0.80 -1.63
C ARG A 91 -18.21 0.04 -1.31
N VAL A 92 -17.81 1.00 -2.16
CA VAL A 92 -16.54 1.72 -2.05
C VAL A 92 -16.74 3.14 -1.53
N THR A 93 -16.06 3.44 -0.43
CA THR A 93 -15.96 4.79 0.11
C THR A 93 -14.54 5.33 -0.11
N VAL A 94 -14.41 6.37 -0.92
CA VAL A 94 -13.13 7.05 -1.18
C VAL A 94 -13.02 8.29 -0.30
N ARG A 95 -11.96 8.36 0.54
CA ARG A 95 -11.77 9.43 1.53
C ARG A 95 -10.38 10.03 1.43
N GLN A 96 -10.28 11.35 1.60
CA GLN A 96 -8.99 11.99 1.81
C GLN A 96 -8.50 11.69 3.23
N TYR A 97 -7.26 11.18 3.33
CA TYR A 97 -6.64 10.84 4.60
C TYR A 97 -5.10 10.83 4.47
N ASP A 98 -4.42 11.41 5.45
CA ASP A 98 -2.97 11.38 5.51
C ASP A 98 -2.51 10.23 6.42
N LEU A 99 -1.69 9.31 5.90
CA LEU A 99 -1.13 8.20 6.66
C LEU A 99 -0.10 8.64 7.71
N ALA A 100 0.28 9.92 7.73
CA ALA A 100 1.02 10.50 8.86
C ALA A 100 0.16 10.57 10.14
N LEU A 101 -1.17 10.54 10.01
CA LEU A 101 -2.12 10.50 11.12
C LEU A 101 -2.44 9.05 11.52
N PRO A 102 -2.90 8.81 12.79
CA PRO A 102 -3.30 7.47 13.24
C PRO A 102 -4.46 6.90 12.45
N ILE A 103 -4.34 5.64 11.97
CA ILE A 103 -5.41 4.99 11.17
C ILE A 103 -6.48 4.25 12.00
N THR A 104 -6.38 4.28 13.32
CA THR A 104 -7.27 3.52 14.22
C THR A 104 -8.74 3.97 14.19
N GLU A 105 -9.00 5.20 13.75
CA GLU A 105 -10.35 5.73 13.61
C GLU A 105 -11.06 5.33 12.29
N LEU A 106 -10.33 4.67 11.37
CA LEU A 106 -10.90 4.28 10.08
C LEU A 106 -11.86 3.11 10.15
N GLY A 107 -11.85 2.34 11.25
CA GLY A 107 -12.77 1.22 11.49
C GLY A 107 -12.04 -0.09 11.82
N SER A 108 -12.71 -1.23 11.54
CA SER A 108 -12.14 -2.58 11.69
C SER A 108 -12.37 -3.40 10.43
N PHE A 109 -11.35 -4.14 10.00
CA PHE A 109 -11.30 -4.74 8.67
C PHE A 109 -10.86 -6.20 8.70
N ASP A 110 -11.33 -6.99 7.73
CA ASP A 110 -10.89 -8.36 7.50
C ASP A 110 -9.59 -8.38 6.67
N LEU A 111 -9.38 -7.32 5.88
CA LEU A 111 -8.23 -7.15 5.00
C LEU A 111 -7.77 -5.69 4.99
N ILE A 112 -6.48 -5.49 5.18
CA ILE A 112 -5.82 -4.19 4.96
C ILE A 112 -4.79 -4.41 3.87
N VAL A 113 -4.88 -3.63 2.80
CA VAL A 113 -3.90 -3.62 1.71
C VAL A 113 -3.25 -2.25 1.59
N SER A 114 -2.03 -2.22 1.11
CA SER A 114 -1.33 -1.02 0.68
C SER A 114 -0.48 -1.32 -0.54
N GLY A 115 -0.44 -0.41 -1.50
CA GLY A 115 0.40 -0.54 -2.68
C GLY A 115 1.20 0.72 -2.96
N PHE A 116 2.52 0.65 -2.75
CA PHE A 116 3.45 1.73 -3.08
C PHE A 116 3.12 3.08 -2.41
N ALA A 117 2.75 3.06 -1.13
CA ALA A 117 2.39 4.24 -0.37
C ALA A 117 3.18 4.40 0.96
N ILE A 118 3.35 3.32 1.71
CA ILE A 118 3.96 3.36 3.05
C ILE A 118 5.45 3.73 2.99
N HIS A 119 6.15 3.51 1.86
CA HIS A 119 7.56 3.86 1.72
C HIS A 119 7.83 5.37 1.86
N HIS A 120 6.86 6.23 1.67
CA HIS A 120 7.00 7.67 1.89
C HIS A 120 6.99 8.09 3.36
N LEU A 121 6.54 7.23 4.28
CA LEU A 121 6.50 7.54 5.70
C LEU A 121 7.89 7.42 6.35
N GLU A 122 8.16 8.24 7.37
CA GLU A 122 9.33 8.07 8.23
C GLU A 122 9.28 6.69 8.95
N HIS A 123 10.44 6.11 9.27
CA HIS A 123 10.52 4.76 9.83
C HIS A 123 9.77 4.61 11.15
N ALA A 124 9.79 5.66 12.01
CA ALA A 124 9.01 5.67 13.25
C ALA A 124 7.51 5.54 12.95
N ARG A 125 7.01 6.33 11.96
CA ARG A 125 5.59 6.30 11.58
C ARG A 125 5.20 4.96 10.93
N LYS A 126 6.08 4.33 10.13
CA LYS A 126 5.83 2.96 9.63
C LYS A 126 5.59 1.96 10.75
N ARG A 127 6.43 1.98 11.81
CA ARG A 127 6.27 1.10 12.98
C ARG A 127 4.94 1.33 13.69
N GLU A 128 4.56 2.59 13.91
CA GLU A 128 3.27 2.95 14.51
C GLU A 128 2.11 2.46 13.65
N LEU A 129 2.18 2.67 12.32
CA LEU A 129 1.14 2.24 11.37
C LEU A 129 0.96 0.72 11.40
N PHE A 130 2.02 -0.07 11.52
CA PHE A 130 1.90 -1.53 11.64
C PHE A 130 1.21 -1.93 12.96
N VAL A 131 1.49 -1.24 14.08
CA VAL A 131 0.80 -1.45 15.36
C VAL A 131 -0.69 -1.10 15.23
N GLU A 132 -1.00 0.00 14.57
CA GLU A 132 -2.37 0.44 14.35
C GLU A 132 -3.11 -0.53 13.40
N ALA A 133 -2.47 -0.97 12.31
CA ALA A 133 -3.03 -1.97 11.40
C ALA A 133 -3.36 -3.29 12.13
N ALA A 134 -2.44 -3.78 12.96
CA ALA A 134 -2.69 -4.98 13.78
C ALA A 134 -3.88 -4.82 14.73
N ARG A 135 -4.12 -3.60 15.25
CA ARG A 135 -5.24 -3.30 16.17
C ARG A 135 -6.60 -3.24 15.48
N ILE A 136 -6.63 -2.75 14.24
CA ILE A 136 -7.88 -2.57 13.49
C ILE A 136 -8.19 -3.75 12.57
N LEU A 137 -7.28 -4.69 12.40
CA LEU A 137 -7.58 -5.98 11.80
C LEU A 137 -8.47 -6.80 12.73
N ARG A 138 -9.49 -7.43 12.17
CA ARG A 138 -10.29 -8.43 12.87
C ARG A 138 -9.46 -9.70 13.11
N PRO A 139 -9.81 -10.53 14.10
CA PRO A 139 -9.14 -11.81 14.32
C PRO A 139 -9.02 -12.63 13.03
N GLY A 140 -7.80 -13.10 12.72
CA GLY A 140 -7.49 -13.80 11.47
C GLY A 140 -7.46 -12.94 10.20
N GLY A 141 -7.60 -11.62 10.32
CA GLY A 141 -7.50 -10.70 9.18
C GLY A 141 -6.06 -10.57 8.66
N LEU A 142 -5.92 -10.19 7.39
CA LEU A 142 -4.64 -10.07 6.70
C LEU A 142 -4.24 -8.61 6.50
N PHE A 143 -2.99 -8.27 6.79
CA PHE A 143 -2.31 -7.08 6.31
C PHE A 143 -1.36 -7.47 5.17
N ALA A 144 -1.49 -6.83 4.00
CA ALA A 144 -0.65 -7.07 2.83
C ALA A 144 -0.15 -5.74 2.26
N ASN A 145 1.18 -5.55 2.26
CA ASN A 145 1.86 -4.34 1.82
C ASN A 145 2.79 -4.63 0.64
N LEU A 146 2.36 -4.26 -0.58
CA LEU A 146 3.18 -4.29 -1.78
C LEU A 146 3.98 -2.99 -1.88
N GLU A 147 5.32 -3.05 -1.73
CA GLU A 147 6.10 -1.89 -1.36
C GLU A 147 7.38 -1.72 -2.18
N VAL A 148 7.86 -0.46 -2.26
CA VAL A 148 9.25 -0.17 -2.64
C VAL A 148 10.12 -0.33 -1.39
N ILE A 149 11.15 -1.16 -1.50
CA ILE A 149 12.07 -1.46 -0.39
C ILE A 149 13.49 -1.00 -0.70
N GLN A 150 14.28 -0.80 0.35
CA GLN A 150 15.70 -0.56 0.23
C GLN A 150 16.39 -1.83 -0.30
N CYS A 151 17.17 -1.69 -1.38
CA CYS A 151 18.00 -2.76 -1.90
C CYS A 151 19.24 -2.97 -1.01
N ALA A 152 19.89 -4.12 -1.16
CA ALA A 152 21.06 -4.49 -0.35
C ALA A 152 22.31 -3.62 -0.60
N SER A 153 22.36 -2.87 -1.71
CA SER A 153 23.43 -1.92 -2.01
C SER A 153 22.93 -0.77 -2.86
N GLU A 154 23.66 0.36 -2.85
CA GLU A 154 23.35 1.51 -3.70
C GLU A 154 23.40 1.17 -5.19
N SER A 155 24.29 0.28 -5.62
CA SER A 155 24.38 -0.15 -7.01
C SER A 155 23.14 -0.92 -7.46
N LEU A 156 22.59 -1.77 -6.59
CA LEU A 156 21.33 -2.48 -6.85
C LEU A 156 20.14 -1.52 -6.82
N GLN A 157 20.17 -0.52 -5.93
CA GLN A 157 19.12 0.49 -5.86
C GLN A 157 19.08 1.34 -7.13
N ARG A 158 20.23 1.81 -7.62
CA ARG A 158 20.31 2.56 -8.89
C ARG A 158 19.80 1.72 -10.06
N ARG A 159 20.28 0.47 -10.18
CA ARG A 159 19.82 -0.45 -11.23
C ARG A 159 18.33 -0.68 -11.20
N PHE A 160 17.73 -0.81 -10.01
CA PHE A 160 16.28 -0.92 -9.87
C PHE A 160 15.56 0.34 -10.35
N TYR A 161 16.02 1.52 -9.96
CA TYR A 161 15.44 2.79 -10.39
C TYR A 161 15.55 2.98 -11.92
N ASP A 162 16.68 2.64 -12.51
CA ASP A 162 16.86 2.66 -13.98
C ASP A 162 15.81 1.78 -14.68
N GLU A 163 15.58 0.56 -14.17
CA GLU A 163 14.65 -0.39 -14.76
C GLU A 163 13.19 0.03 -14.66
N ILE A 164 12.84 0.77 -13.60
CA ILE A 164 11.45 1.29 -13.44
C ILE A 164 11.28 2.69 -14.05
N GLY A 165 12.29 3.19 -14.80
CA GLY A 165 12.24 4.50 -15.45
C GLY A 165 12.31 5.68 -14.49
N ARG A 166 13.04 5.54 -13.37
CA ARG A 166 13.27 6.59 -12.34
C ARG A 166 14.74 6.69 -11.95
N PRO A 167 15.65 7.02 -12.85
CA PRO A 167 17.11 7.00 -12.58
C PRO A 167 17.52 7.89 -11.41
N ASP A 168 16.80 8.98 -11.16
CA ASP A 168 17.04 9.91 -10.05
C ASP A 168 16.35 9.48 -8.73
N GLY A 169 15.60 8.37 -8.73
CA GLY A 169 14.79 7.94 -7.60
C GLY A 169 13.62 8.86 -7.30
N ASP A 170 13.14 8.84 -6.04
CA ASP A 170 12.15 9.80 -5.52
C ASP A 170 12.70 10.47 -4.26
N PRO A 171 12.78 11.80 -4.20
CA PRO A 171 13.26 12.51 -3.01
C PRO A 171 12.33 12.34 -1.80
N GLU A 172 11.07 11.97 -2.01
CA GLU A 172 10.11 11.68 -0.95
C GLU A 172 10.23 10.24 -0.40
N ASP A 173 11.04 9.36 -1.04
CA ASP A 173 11.24 7.99 -0.58
C ASP A 173 11.96 7.94 0.79
N ARG A 174 11.41 7.15 1.69
CA ARG A 174 11.98 6.79 3.00
C ARG A 174 12.05 5.27 3.08
N LEU A 175 12.86 4.69 2.17
CA LEU A 175 12.92 3.25 2.00
C LEU A 175 13.46 2.56 3.26
N ALA A 176 12.88 1.41 3.58
CA ALA A 176 13.37 0.50 4.61
C ALA A 176 13.68 -0.87 3.99
N ALA A 177 14.70 -1.56 4.49
CA ALA A 177 14.99 -2.93 4.11
C ALA A 177 13.84 -3.87 4.55
N ILE A 178 13.79 -5.09 4.01
CA ILE A 178 12.73 -6.07 4.33
C ILE A 178 12.81 -6.47 5.81
N GLU A 179 13.99 -6.88 6.28
CA GLU A 179 14.17 -7.45 7.62
C GLU A 179 13.66 -6.54 8.75
N PRO A 180 14.03 -5.24 8.81
CA PRO A 180 13.46 -4.33 9.81
C PRO A 180 11.94 -4.26 9.75
N GLN A 181 11.34 -4.23 8.56
CA GLN A 181 9.88 -4.14 8.42
C GLN A 181 9.19 -5.41 8.92
N LEU A 182 9.72 -6.60 8.61
CA LEU A 182 9.20 -7.87 9.16
C LEU A 182 9.31 -7.91 10.69
N VAL A 183 10.40 -7.38 11.27
CA VAL A 183 10.54 -7.26 12.72
C VAL A 183 9.47 -6.34 13.29
N TRP A 184 9.28 -5.15 12.73
CA TRP A 184 8.24 -4.19 13.17
C TRP A 184 6.83 -4.78 13.09
N MET A 185 6.51 -5.54 12.04
CA MET A 185 5.22 -6.21 11.90
C MET A 185 5.01 -7.28 12.99
N ARG A 186 6.06 -8.06 13.33
CA ARG A 186 6.01 -9.05 14.45
C ARG A 186 5.89 -8.37 15.81
N GLU A 187 6.63 -7.30 16.04
CA GLU A 187 6.53 -6.48 17.26
C GLU A 187 5.14 -5.84 17.41
N ALA A 188 4.47 -5.51 16.29
CA ALA A 188 3.10 -5.04 16.27
C ALA A 188 2.06 -6.09 16.68
N GLY A 189 2.46 -7.36 16.81
CA GLY A 189 1.60 -8.48 17.20
C GLY A 189 1.05 -9.30 16.04
N LEU A 190 1.40 -8.99 14.80
CA LEU A 190 1.02 -9.81 13.65
C LEU A 190 1.73 -11.18 13.69
N ARG A 191 1.04 -12.21 13.20
CA ARG A 191 1.52 -13.60 13.08
C ARG A 191 1.76 -13.92 11.60
N ASN A 192 2.44 -15.04 11.34
CA ASN A 192 2.72 -15.51 9.98
C ASN A 192 3.36 -14.43 9.10
N VAL A 193 4.17 -13.55 9.73
CA VAL A 193 4.81 -12.41 9.05
C VAL A 193 5.93 -12.88 8.15
N ASP A 194 5.82 -12.59 6.85
CA ASP A 194 6.80 -12.96 5.84
C ASP A 194 6.88 -11.97 4.68
N CYS A 195 7.98 -12.03 3.92
CA CYS A 195 8.09 -11.45 2.60
C CYS A 195 7.68 -12.53 1.57
N VAL A 196 6.42 -12.51 1.17
CA VAL A 196 5.82 -13.56 0.32
C VAL A 196 6.21 -13.44 -1.15
N TRP A 197 6.73 -12.28 -1.55
CA TRP A 197 7.26 -12.06 -2.89
C TRP A 197 8.27 -10.91 -2.90
N ARG A 198 9.28 -11.02 -3.77
CA ARG A 198 10.27 -9.98 -4.01
C ARG A 198 10.71 -9.98 -5.47
N TRP A 199 10.79 -8.79 -6.06
CA TRP A 199 11.47 -8.54 -7.30
C TRP A 199 12.28 -7.24 -7.18
N ARG A 200 13.63 -7.38 -7.12
CA ARG A 200 14.58 -6.25 -6.96
C ARG A 200 14.23 -5.35 -5.76
N GLY A 201 13.80 -4.10 -6.04
CA GLY A 201 13.35 -3.12 -5.05
C GLY A 201 11.84 -3.14 -4.80
N PHE A 202 11.09 -4.12 -5.32
CA PHE A 202 9.69 -4.37 -4.94
C PHE A 202 9.61 -5.59 -4.03
N ALA A 203 8.75 -5.52 -3.03
CA ALA A 203 8.44 -6.63 -2.15
C ALA A 203 6.98 -6.61 -1.71
N LEU A 204 6.40 -7.78 -1.48
CA LEU A 204 5.12 -7.97 -0.83
C LEU A 204 5.36 -8.54 0.56
N LEU A 205 5.07 -7.73 1.58
CA LEU A 205 5.14 -8.10 2.99
C LEU A 205 3.72 -8.40 3.47
N ALA A 206 3.54 -9.51 4.18
CA ALA A 206 2.24 -9.90 4.69
C ALA A 206 2.33 -10.38 6.15
N GLY A 207 1.22 -10.24 6.88
CA GLY A 207 1.07 -10.74 8.23
C GLY A 207 -0.39 -10.77 8.66
N GLU A 208 -0.74 -11.67 9.55
CA GLU A 208 -2.11 -11.94 9.99
C GLU A 208 -2.32 -11.45 11.43
N ALA A 209 -3.51 -10.94 11.72
CA ALA A 209 -3.94 -10.73 13.10
C ALA A 209 -4.11 -12.08 13.80
N PRO A 210 -3.79 -12.20 15.11
CA PRO A 210 -4.13 -13.39 15.86
C PRO A 210 -5.61 -13.74 15.76
N ALA A 211 -5.93 -15.06 15.73
CA ALA A 211 -7.30 -15.58 15.73
C ALA A 211 -8.01 -15.34 17.07
#